data_01da481bdd3d141587825dc7708cb808
#
_entry.id   01da481bdd3d141587825dc7708cb808
#
_cell.length_a   1.000
_cell.length_b   1.000
_cell.length_c   1.000
_cell.angle_alpha   90.00
_cell.angle_beta   90.00
_cell.angle_gamma   90.00
#
_symmetry.space_group_name_H-M   'P 1'
#
loop_
_entity.id
_entity.type
_entity.pdbx_description
1 polymer ?
#
loop_
_entity_poly.entity_id
_entity_poly.type
_entity_poly.pdbx_seq_one_letter_code
_entity_poly.pdbx_strand_id
1 'polypeptide(L)'
;GNSGSGDSAKSDSSAKNTDKKEIVYGKSQGPYTELFEDAIVPILEKEGYTVKGVDLSDLQTADVALNDGDVDVNEEQHTAYMENFNKSYNGDLVAISPIPTVPAGVYSDKYDSIDDIPNGAKVAVPNDASNTARCYLMLQKIGWIKLDESADPSAITQDDITENPHNIKFTEMNSMTIPA
;
A
#
# COMPACT_ATOMS: atom_id res chain seq x y z
N GLY A 1 18.83 35.65 51.99
CA GLY A 1 17.79 35.48 51.04
C GLY A 1 18.34 35.61 49.64
N ASN A 2 18.35 34.57 48.86
CA ASN A 2 18.60 34.71 47.45
C ASN A 2 17.74 33.67 46.70
N SER A 3 16.79 34.21 45.97
CA SER A 3 15.85 33.45 45.16
C SER A 3 16.50 33.07 43.82
N GLY A 4 16.70 31.81 43.55
CA GLY A 4 17.11 31.32 42.26
C GLY A 4 15.89 30.86 41.47
N SER A 5 15.53 31.63 40.44
CA SER A 5 14.53 31.23 39.44
C SER A 5 15.13 30.15 38.51
N GLY A 6 14.58 28.96 38.53
CA GLY A 6 14.87 27.93 37.55
C GLY A 6 14.12 28.22 36.27
N ASP A 7 14.83 28.51 35.21
CA ASP A 7 14.33 28.64 33.86
C ASP A 7 14.23 27.25 33.25
N SER A 8 13.00 26.78 33.09
CA SER A 8 12.71 25.54 32.39
C SER A 8 12.75 25.79 30.90
N ALA A 9 13.87 25.51 30.26
CA ALA A 9 13.98 25.49 28.82
C ALA A 9 13.07 24.37 28.25
N LYS A 10 11.94 24.76 27.69
CA LYS A 10 11.18 23.90 26.76
C LYS A 10 12.06 23.67 25.56
N SER A 11 12.47 22.43 25.37
CA SER A 11 13.08 22.00 24.12
C SER A 11 12.01 22.04 23.03
N ASP A 12 12.08 23.05 22.19
CA ASP A 12 11.30 23.17 20.96
C ASP A 12 11.91 22.22 19.91
N SER A 13 11.34 21.02 19.80
CA SER A 13 11.79 19.99 18.86
C SER A 13 11.06 20.09 17.52
N SER A 14 10.79 21.27 17.02
CA SER A 14 10.26 21.50 15.69
C SER A 14 11.21 22.33 14.82
N ALA A 15 12.48 21.98 14.78
CA ALA A 15 13.32 22.42 13.69
C ALA A 15 12.93 21.62 12.44
N LYS A 16 11.94 22.09 11.67
CA LYS A 16 11.73 21.67 10.28
C LYS A 16 13.07 21.87 9.59
N ASN A 17 13.65 20.78 9.10
CA ASN A 17 14.89 20.79 8.33
C ASN A 17 14.59 21.44 6.96
N THR A 18 14.48 22.78 6.93
CA THR A 18 14.16 23.58 5.74
C THR A 18 15.31 23.65 4.73
N ASP A 19 16.50 23.12 5.11
CA ASP A 19 17.71 23.15 4.28
C ASP A 19 18.02 21.82 3.61
N LYS A 20 17.16 20.80 3.74
CA LYS A 20 17.37 19.50 3.08
C LYS A 20 17.19 19.66 1.58
N LYS A 21 18.28 19.46 0.81
CA LYS A 21 18.31 19.52 -0.65
C LYS A 21 18.25 18.15 -1.32
N GLU A 22 18.34 17.06 -0.56
CA GLU A 22 18.23 15.70 -1.03
C GLU A 22 16.89 15.10 -0.60
N ILE A 23 16.22 14.45 -1.56
CA ILE A 23 15.01 13.66 -1.33
C ILE A 23 15.34 12.22 -1.68
N VAL A 24 15.16 11.31 -0.74
CA VAL A 24 15.31 9.88 -0.93
C VAL A 24 13.93 9.25 -1.07
N TYR A 25 13.68 8.55 -2.17
CA TYR A 25 12.40 7.87 -2.38
C TYR A 25 12.60 6.35 -2.45
N GLY A 26 11.60 5.62 -1.94
CA GLY A 26 11.54 4.18 -2.06
C GLY A 26 11.11 3.78 -3.47
N LYS A 27 11.87 2.87 -4.10
CA LYS A 27 11.55 2.30 -5.40
C LYS A 27 10.94 0.93 -5.19
N SER A 28 9.79 0.69 -5.78
CA SER A 28 9.18 -0.63 -5.89
C SER A 28 9.16 -1.08 -7.35
N GLN A 29 8.93 -2.36 -7.58
CA GLN A 29 8.69 -2.85 -8.93
C GLN A 29 7.27 -2.47 -9.36
N GLY A 30 7.13 -1.94 -10.58
CA GLY A 30 5.86 -1.62 -11.17
C GLY A 30 5.70 -0.15 -11.60
N PRO A 31 4.50 0.24 -12.02
CA PRO A 31 4.27 1.49 -12.72
C PRO A 31 4.38 2.75 -11.84
N TYR A 32 4.26 2.62 -10.53
CA TYR A 32 4.29 3.78 -9.64
C TYR A 32 5.66 4.40 -9.53
N THR A 33 6.73 3.60 -9.44
CA THR A 33 8.10 4.11 -9.47
C THR A 33 8.39 4.82 -10.79
N GLU A 34 7.98 4.25 -11.93
CA GLU A 34 8.12 4.89 -13.25
C GLU A 34 7.36 6.22 -13.30
N LEU A 35 6.14 6.27 -12.79
CA LEU A 35 5.36 7.50 -12.71
C LEU A 35 6.07 8.58 -11.88
N PHE A 36 6.62 8.21 -10.73
CA PHE A 36 7.38 9.12 -9.88
C PHE A 36 8.63 9.64 -10.58
N GLU A 37 9.39 8.76 -11.20
CA GLU A 37 10.64 9.12 -11.91
C GLU A 37 10.37 10.00 -13.13
N ASP A 38 9.31 9.72 -13.90
CA ASP A 38 9.01 10.45 -15.13
C ASP A 38 8.28 11.78 -14.89
N ALA A 39 7.41 11.84 -13.89
CA ALA A 39 6.54 13.00 -13.65
C ALA A 39 6.97 13.88 -12.47
N ILE A 40 7.46 13.31 -11.38
CA ILE A 40 7.72 14.03 -10.13
C ILE A 40 9.20 14.42 -10.03
N VAL A 41 10.13 13.51 -10.28
CA VAL A 41 11.57 13.75 -10.15
C VAL A 41 12.03 14.97 -10.95
N PRO A 42 11.65 15.17 -12.23
CA PRO A 42 12.07 16.34 -13.00
C PRO A 42 11.60 17.67 -12.40
N ILE A 43 10.42 17.68 -11.75
CA ILE A 43 9.89 18.86 -11.08
C ILE A 43 10.73 19.18 -9.84
N LEU A 44 11.03 18.16 -9.03
CA LEU A 44 11.85 18.34 -7.83
C LEU A 44 13.27 18.80 -8.15
N GLU A 45 13.89 18.23 -9.19
CA GLU A 45 15.21 18.65 -9.65
C GLU A 45 15.24 20.09 -10.15
N LYS A 46 14.19 20.51 -10.86
CA LYS A 46 14.03 21.90 -11.30
C LYS A 46 13.89 22.88 -10.11
N GLU A 47 13.31 22.43 -9.00
CA GLU A 47 13.21 23.19 -7.77
C GLU A 47 14.52 23.15 -6.96
N GLY A 48 15.54 22.47 -7.43
CA GLY A 48 16.88 22.45 -6.82
C GLY A 48 17.16 21.28 -5.88
N TYR A 49 16.31 20.27 -5.88
CA TYR A 49 16.53 19.06 -5.09
C TYR A 49 17.41 18.05 -5.83
N THR A 50 18.21 17.32 -5.09
CA THR A 50 18.81 16.06 -5.55
C THR A 50 17.89 14.93 -5.17
N VAL A 51 17.50 14.08 -6.12
CA VAL A 51 16.55 12.99 -5.88
C VAL A 51 17.25 11.65 -6.04
N LYS A 52 17.18 10.82 -5.00
CA LYS A 52 17.86 9.52 -4.94
C LYS A 52 16.84 8.41 -4.69
N GLY A 53 16.85 7.38 -5.54
CA GLY A 53 16.03 6.18 -5.38
C GLY A 53 16.74 5.09 -4.61
N VAL A 54 16.00 4.38 -3.76
CA VAL A 54 16.44 3.19 -3.02
C VAL A 54 15.53 2.02 -3.38
N ASP A 55 16.11 0.93 -3.88
CA ASP A 55 15.36 -0.27 -4.23
C ASP A 55 14.88 -0.99 -2.97
N LEU A 56 13.59 -1.26 -2.90
CA LEU A 56 12.94 -1.94 -1.79
C LEU A 56 12.16 -3.16 -2.33
N SER A 57 12.20 -4.26 -1.60
CA SER A 57 11.74 -5.56 -2.11
C SER A 57 10.21 -5.69 -2.18
N ASP A 58 9.50 -5.00 -1.29
CA ASP A 58 8.06 -5.09 -1.15
C ASP A 58 7.47 -3.86 -0.42
N LEU A 59 6.14 -3.75 -0.40
CA LEU A 59 5.43 -2.63 0.24
C LEU A 59 5.72 -2.53 1.74
N GLN A 60 5.80 -3.64 2.43
CA GLN A 60 6.05 -3.64 3.87
C GLN A 60 7.45 -3.11 4.18
N THR A 61 8.45 -3.58 3.45
CA THR A 61 9.84 -3.11 3.59
C THR A 61 9.94 -1.62 3.27
N ALA A 62 9.22 -1.16 2.26
CA ALA A 62 9.15 0.25 1.89
C ALA A 62 8.53 1.12 3.00
N ASP A 63 7.46 0.66 3.61
CA ASP A 63 6.82 1.38 4.72
C ASP A 63 7.68 1.39 5.98
N VAL A 64 8.39 0.31 6.28
CA VAL A 64 9.35 0.27 7.38
C VAL A 64 10.48 1.28 7.14
N ALA A 65 11.08 1.28 5.95
CA ALA A 65 12.14 2.23 5.61
C ALA A 65 11.67 3.70 5.70
N LEU A 66 10.44 3.97 5.28
CA LEU A 66 9.82 5.28 5.39
C LEU A 66 9.58 5.68 6.85
N ASN A 67 9.02 4.78 7.65
CA ASN A 67 8.74 5.01 9.06
C ASN A 67 10.01 5.22 9.89
N ASP A 68 11.09 4.54 9.53
CA ASP A 68 12.39 4.64 10.18
C ASP A 68 13.22 5.86 9.69
N GLY A 69 12.76 6.53 8.63
CA GLY A 69 13.43 7.69 8.07
C GLY A 69 14.59 7.36 7.12
N ASP A 70 14.72 6.12 6.67
CA ASP A 70 15.72 5.71 5.68
C ASP A 70 15.38 6.22 4.28
N VAL A 71 14.10 6.41 4.00
CA VAL A 71 13.58 7.13 2.83
C VAL A 71 12.63 8.25 3.28
N ASP A 72 12.44 9.24 2.43
CA ASP A 72 11.62 10.42 2.73
C ASP A 72 10.20 10.29 2.20
N VAL A 73 10.00 9.56 1.12
CA VAL A 73 8.71 9.39 0.43
C VAL A 73 8.63 8.07 -0.31
N ASN A 74 7.43 7.53 -0.35
CA ASN A 74 7.05 6.40 -1.22
C ASN A 74 5.85 6.80 -2.09
N GLU A 75 5.74 6.23 -3.28
CA GLU A 75 4.60 6.37 -4.17
C GLU A 75 4.16 4.98 -4.66
N GLU A 76 3.30 4.29 -3.92
CA GLU A 76 3.02 2.90 -4.28
C GLU A 76 1.81 2.26 -3.62
N GLN A 77 1.19 2.86 -2.61
CA GLN A 77 0.23 2.15 -1.78
C GLN A 77 -1.14 2.83 -1.72
N HIS A 78 -2.16 2.05 -1.40
CA HIS A 78 -3.47 2.57 -1.03
C HIS A 78 -3.46 3.14 0.39
N THR A 79 -4.30 4.13 0.64
CA THR A 79 -4.50 4.68 1.99
C THR A 79 -4.83 3.57 3.00
N ALA A 80 -5.67 2.60 2.62
CA ALA A 80 -6.00 1.47 3.48
C ALA A 80 -4.79 0.60 3.86
N TYR A 81 -3.83 0.42 2.96
CA TYR A 81 -2.59 -0.28 3.25
C TYR A 81 -1.74 0.48 4.28
N MET A 82 -1.57 1.78 4.08
CA MET A 82 -0.86 2.67 5.00
C MET A 82 -1.50 2.67 6.40
N GLU A 83 -2.82 2.77 6.48
CA GLU A 83 -3.55 2.73 7.75
C GLU A 83 -3.37 1.40 8.48
N ASN A 84 -3.41 0.27 7.76
CA ASN A 84 -3.12 -1.04 8.33
C ASN A 84 -1.68 -1.16 8.82
N PHE A 85 -0.71 -0.63 8.08
CA PHE A 85 0.68 -0.55 8.52
C PHE A 85 0.80 0.24 9.82
N ASN A 86 0.29 1.47 9.85
CA ASN A 86 0.35 2.33 11.04
C ASN A 86 -0.26 1.63 12.27
N LYS A 87 -1.39 0.94 12.09
CA LYS A 87 -2.06 0.20 13.16
C LYS A 87 -1.23 -1.00 13.65
N SER A 88 -0.63 -1.75 12.74
CA SER A 88 0.07 -2.99 13.04
C SER A 88 1.48 -2.77 13.58
N TYR A 89 2.15 -1.71 13.13
CA TYR A 89 3.54 -1.40 13.46
C TYR A 89 3.69 -0.16 14.35
N ASN A 90 2.57 0.39 14.85
CA ASN A 90 2.57 1.65 15.58
C ASN A 90 3.31 2.76 14.82
N GLY A 91 3.08 2.80 13.51
CA GLY A 91 3.67 3.78 12.61
C GLY A 91 2.88 5.09 12.57
N ASP A 92 3.47 6.09 11.94
CA ASP A 92 2.89 7.43 11.80
C ASP A 92 2.97 7.97 10.35
N LEU A 93 2.96 7.07 9.38
CA LEU A 93 2.94 7.44 7.97
C LEU A 93 1.71 8.28 7.64
N VAL A 94 1.88 9.27 6.77
CA VAL A 94 0.81 10.16 6.32
C VAL A 94 0.74 10.22 4.80
N ALA A 95 -0.47 10.26 4.26
CA ALA A 95 -0.69 10.52 2.84
C ALA A 95 -0.54 12.01 2.54
N ILE A 96 0.31 12.36 1.58
CA ILE A 96 0.54 13.76 1.19
C ILE A 96 -0.21 14.18 -0.07
N SER A 97 -0.44 13.26 -1.00
CA SER A 97 -1.21 13.52 -2.22
C SER A 97 -1.74 12.22 -2.82
N PRO A 98 -2.96 12.21 -3.36
CA PRO A 98 -3.41 11.09 -4.17
C PRO A 98 -2.71 11.08 -5.53
N ILE A 99 -2.53 9.88 -6.07
CA ILE A 99 -2.02 9.64 -7.43
C ILE A 99 -3.00 8.74 -8.18
N PRO A 100 -2.95 8.71 -9.53
CA PRO A 100 -3.70 7.74 -10.30
C PRO A 100 -3.32 6.31 -9.90
N THR A 101 -4.31 5.42 -9.76
CA THR A 101 -4.09 4.01 -9.45
C THR A 101 -4.36 3.15 -10.66
N VAL A 102 -3.59 2.05 -10.79
CA VAL A 102 -3.92 1.01 -11.76
C VAL A 102 -5.13 0.22 -11.27
N PRO A 103 -6.05 -0.15 -12.16
CA PRO A 103 -7.19 -0.98 -11.79
C PRO A 103 -6.74 -2.40 -11.42
N ALA A 104 -7.43 -3.01 -10.46
CA ALA A 104 -7.36 -4.44 -10.24
C ALA A 104 -8.30 -5.16 -11.22
N GLY A 105 -7.92 -6.36 -11.65
CA GLY A 105 -8.71 -7.15 -12.58
C GLY A 105 -8.59 -8.65 -12.32
N VAL A 106 -9.49 -9.40 -12.92
CA VAL A 106 -9.43 -10.87 -12.98
C VAL A 106 -8.84 -11.26 -14.33
N TYR A 107 -7.81 -12.07 -14.29
CA TYR A 107 -7.06 -12.52 -15.47
C TYR A 107 -7.07 -14.03 -15.56
N SER A 108 -7.09 -14.55 -16.78
CA SER A 108 -6.96 -15.98 -17.07
C SER A 108 -6.37 -16.18 -18.45
N ASP A 109 -5.52 -17.18 -18.58
CA ASP A 109 -5.05 -17.70 -19.87
C ASP A 109 -5.93 -18.86 -20.41
N LYS A 110 -6.93 -19.28 -19.61
CA LYS A 110 -7.78 -20.46 -19.91
C LYS A 110 -9.21 -20.11 -20.25
N TYR A 111 -9.73 -19.00 -19.78
CA TYR A 111 -11.14 -18.63 -19.87
C TYR A 111 -11.28 -17.23 -20.43
N ASP A 112 -12.17 -17.07 -21.41
CA ASP A 112 -12.39 -15.81 -22.11
C ASP A 112 -13.45 -14.91 -21.42
N SER A 113 -14.22 -15.47 -20.50
CA SER A 113 -15.28 -14.77 -19.79
C SER A 113 -15.36 -15.17 -18.32
N ILE A 114 -15.77 -14.23 -17.46
CA ILE A 114 -16.08 -14.50 -16.05
C ILE A 114 -17.21 -15.52 -15.87
N ASP A 115 -18.06 -15.68 -16.88
CA ASP A 115 -19.15 -16.66 -16.88
C ASP A 115 -18.68 -18.10 -17.15
N ASP A 116 -17.46 -18.26 -17.65
CA ASP A 116 -16.90 -19.57 -18.01
C ASP A 116 -16.18 -20.26 -16.84
N ILE A 117 -16.18 -19.67 -15.66
CA ILE A 117 -15.50 -20.24 -14.51
C ILE A 117 -16.07 -21.62 -14.14
N PRO A 118 -15.23 -22.67 -14.07
CA PRO A 118 -15.69 -24.00 -13.70
C PRO A 118 -15.93 -24.13 -12.20
N ASN A 119 -16.77 -25.07 -11.81
CA ASN A 119 -16.91 -25.48 -10.43
C ASN A 119 -15.56 -25.96 -9.88
N GLY A 120 -15.17 -25.47 -8.70
CA GLY A 120 -13.90 -25.83 -8.07
C GLY A 120 -12.67 -25.11 -8.66
N ALA A 121 -12.87 -24.03 -9.43
CA ALA A 121 -11.77 -23.22 -9.95
C ALA A 121 -10.82 -22.78 -8.86
N LYS A 122 -9.54 -22.67 -9.21
CA LYS A 122 -8.50 -22.13 -8.32
C LYS A 122 -8.24 -20.67 -8.68
N VAL A 123 -8.31 -19.79 -7.70
CA VAL A 123 -8.09 -18.35 -7.87
C VAL A 123 -7.00 -17.89 -6.89
N ALA A 124 -5.97 -17.27 -7.44
CA ALA A 124 -4.93 -16.63 -6.64
C ALA A 124 -5.34 -15.20 -6.29
N VAL A 125 -5.14 -14.84 -5.04
CA VAL A 125 -5.37 -13.48 -4.51
C VAL A 125 -4.13 -13.01 -3.75
N PRO A 126 -3.89 -11.69 -3.66
CA PRO A 126 -2.83 -11.15 -2.81
C PRO A 126 -2.96 -11.58 -1.35
N ASN A 127 -1.85 -11.63 -0.63
CA ASN A 127 -1.80 -12.03 0.77
C ASN A 127 -1.60 -10.87 1.75
N ASP A 128 -1.51 -9.63 1.28
CA ASP A 128 -1.56 -8.47 2.17
C ASP A 128 -3.02 -8.07 2.45
N ALA A 129 -3.30 -7.68 3.69
CA ALA A 129 -4.68 -7.47 4.17
C ALA A 129 -5.50 -6.51 3.30
N SER A 130 -4.91 -5.40 2.85
CA SER A 130 -5.60 -4.39 2.06
C SER A 130 -5.96 -4.89 0.66
N ASN A 131 -5.01 -5.48 -0.07
CA ASN A 131 -5.25 -5.98 -1.41
C ASN A 131 -6.07 -7.27 -1.42
N THR A 132 -5.92 -8.13 -0.41
CA THR A 132 -6.79 -9.30 -0.20
C THR A 132 -8.25 -8.87 -0.07
N ALA A 133 -8.55 -7.93 0.83
CA ALA A 133 -9.90 -7.39 1.01
C ALA A 133 -10.46 -6.78 -0.28
N ARG A 134 -9.66 -6.01 -0.99
CA ARG A 134 -10.02 -5.40 -2.28
C ARG A 134 -10.37 -6.45 -3.33
N CYS A 135 -9.62 -7.55 -3.40
CA CYS A 135 -9.90 -8.65 -4.33
C CYS A 135 -11.23 -9.35 -3.99
N TYR A 136 -11.49 -9.69 -2.75
CA TYR A 136 -12.77 -10.32 -2.37
C TYR A 136 -13.97 -9.41 -2.63
N LEU A 137 -13.86 -8.10 -2.39
CA LEU A 137 -14.91 -7.13 -2.74
C LEU A 137 -15.17 -7.10 -4.26
N MET A 138 -14.12 -7.16 -5.07
CA MET A 138 -14.24 -7.24 -6.53
C MET A 138 -14.94 -8.53 -6.96
N LEU A 139 -14.57 -9.67 -6.38
CA LEU A 139 -15.18 -10.96 -6.67
C LEU A 139 -16.65 -11.03 -6.27
N GLN A 140 -17.04 -10.38 -5.16
CA GLN A 140 -18.45 -10.19 -4.81
C GLN A 140 -19.16 -9.33 -5.85
N LYS A 141 -18.55 -8.26 -6.30
CA LYS A 141 -19.15 -7.35 -7.30
C LYS A 141 -19.44 -8.04 -8.62
N ILE A 142 -18.59 -8.99 -9.05
CA ILE A 142 -18.85 -9.77 -10.26
C ILE A 142 -19.74 -10.99 -10.03
N GLY A 143 -20.19 -11.22 -8.79
CA GLY A 143 -21.17 -12.26 -8.47
C GLY A 143 -20.61 -13.65 -8.20
N TRP A 144 -19.30 -13.80 -8.03
CA TRP A 144 -18.69 -15.11 -7.78
C TRP A 144 -18.80 -15.58 -6.34
N ILE A 145 -18.86 -14.66 -5.40
CA ILE A 145 -18.99 -14.93 -3.96
C ILE A 145 -19.91 -13.92 -3.31
N LYS A 146 -20.30 -14.19 -2.09
CA LYS A 146 -20.99 -13.26 -1.22
C LYS A 146 -20.24 -13.16 0.11
N LEU A 147 -20.08 -11.94 0.59
CA LEU A 147 -19.38 -11.64 1.84
C LEU A 147 -20.36 -11.31 2.95
N ASP A 148 -19.92 -11.49 4.19
CA ASP A 148 -20.66 -11.05 5.37
C ASP A 148 -20.79 -9.51 5.34
N GLU A 149 -22.02 -9.02 5.43
CA GLU A 149 -22.31 -7.57 5.40
C GLU A 149 -21.72 -6.81 6.59
N SER A 150 -21.42 -7.52 7.70
CA SER A 150 -20.81 -6.94 8.90
C SER A 150 -19.27 -6.92 8.85
N ALA A 151 -18.66 -7.52 7.83
CA ALA A 151 -17.21 -7.55 7.69
C ALA A 151 -16.62 -6.15 7.48
N ASP A 152 -15.44 -5.90 8.06
CA ASP A 152 -14.70 -4.67 7.83
C ASP A 152 -14.18 -4.66 6.38
N PRO A 153 -14.60 -3.70 5.53
CA PRO A 153 -14.21 -3.66 4.12
C PRO A 153 -12.70 -3.55 3.88
N SER A 154 -11.94 -3.08 4.87
CA SER A 154 -10.48 -2.94 4.78
C SER A 154 -9.71 -4.17 5.23
N ALA A 155 -10.38 -5.17 5.80
CA ALA A 155 -9.76 -6.34 6.43
C ALA A 155 -10.49 -7.66 6.13
N ILE A 156 -11.14 -7.77 4.98
CA ILE A 156 -11.88 -8.98 4.57
C ILE A 156 -10.91 -10.14 4.36
N THR A 157 -11.29 -11.30 4.89
CA THR A 157 -10.60 -12.58 4.72
C THR A 157 -11.51 -13.64 4.11
N GLN A 158 -10.98 -14.83 3.82
CA GLN A 158 -11.78 -15.97 3.35
C GLN A 158 -12.89 -16.34 4.31
N ASP A 159 -12.70 -16.13 5.62
CA ASP A 159 -13.70 -16.45 6.65
C ASP A 159 -14.96 -15.58 6.55
N ASP A 160 -14.88 -14.46 5.86
CA ASP A 160 -16.02 -13.57 5.61
C ASP A 160 -16.87 -13.98 4.42
N ILE A 161 -16.48 -15.01 3.66
CA ILE A 161 -17.24 -15.53 2.53
C ILE A 161 -18.43 -16.34 3.04
N THR A 162 -19.64 -15.87 2.80
CA THR A 162 -20.89 -16.54 3.23
C THR A 162 -21.48 -17.43 2.14
N GLU A 163 -21.23 -17.11 0.87
CA GLU A 163 -21.66 -17.92 -0.27
C GLU A 163 -20.52 -18.04 -1.29
N ASN A 164 -20.29 -19.24 -1.75
CA ASN A 164 -19.31 -19.59 -2.78
C ASN A 164 -19.89 -20.63 -3.74
N PRO A 165 -20.85 -20.22 -4.61
CA PRO A 165 -21.64 -21.16 -5.42
C PRO A 165 -20.80 -21.91 -6.45
N HIS A 166 -19.67 -21.39 -6.87
CA HIS A 166 -18.75 -22.04 -7.81
C HIS A 166 -17.69 -22.92 -7.11
N ASN A 167 -17.75 -23.04 -5.78
CA ASN A 167 -16.76 -23.78 -5.00
C ASN A 167 -15.31 -23.36 -5.31
N ILE A 168 -15.07 -22.07 -5.48
CA ILE A 168 -13.76 -21.52 -5.78
C ILE A 168 -12.82 -21.82 -4.62
N LYS A 169 -11.61 -22.27 -4.97
CA LYS A 169 -10.50 -22.48 -4.03
C LYS A 169 -9.54 -21.31 -4.13
N PHE A 170 -9.48 -20.51 -3.09
CA PHE A 170 -8.60 -19.36 -3.03
C PHE A 170 -7.22 -19.74 -2.48
N THR A 171 -6.19 -19.24 -3.15
CA THR A 171 -4.80 -19.31 -2.67
C THR A 171 -4.29 -17.89 -2.48
N GLU A 172 -3.98 -17.53 -1.26
CA GLU A 172 -3.35 -16.25 -0.94
C GLU A 172 -1.85 -16.36 -1.15
N MET A 173 -1.27 -15.44 -1.91
CA MET A 173 0.16 -15.41 -2.20
C MET A 173 0.65 -13.99 -2.42
N ASN A 174 1.96 -13.80 -2.34
CA ASN A 174 2.57 -12.51 -2.62
C ASN A 174 2.17 -12.03 -4.02
N SER A 175 1.74 -10.77 -4.14
CA SER A 175 1.27 -10.18 -5.40
C SER A 175 2.27 -10.32 -6.54
N MET A 176 3.57 -10.28 -6.23
CA MET A 176 4.65 -10.43 -7.22
C MET A 176 4.75 -11.85 -7.80
N THR A 177 4.17 -12.85 -7.14
CA THR A 177 4.20 -14.25 -7.55
C THR A 177 2.89 -14.72 -8.18
N ILE A 178 1.85 -13.88 -8.20
CA ILE A 178 0.60 -14.17 -8.89
C ILE A 178 0.88 -14.12 -10.39
N PRO A 179 0.70 -15.22 -11.11
CA PRO A 179 0.92 -15.23 -12.56
C PRO A 179 -0.08 -14.34 -13.28
N ALA A 180 0.41 -13.67 -14.31
CA ALA A 180 -0.43 -12.86 -15.19
C ALA A 180 -1.24 -13.74 -16.14
#